data_b5ebe2c891611f8e62fa19f5c72cb569
#
_entry.id   b5ebe2c891611f8e62fa19f5c72cb569
#
_cell.length_a   1.000
_cell.length_b   1.000
_cell.length_c   1.000
_cell.angle_alpha   90.00
_cell.angle_beta   90.00
_cell.angle_gamma   90.00
#
_symmetry.space_group_name_H-M   'P 1'
#
loop_
_entity.id
_entity.type
_entity.pdbx_description
1 polymer ?
#
loop_
_entity_poly.entity_id
_entity_poly.type
_entity_poly.pdbx_seq_one_letter_code
_entity_poly.pdbx_strand_id
1 'polypeptide(L)'
;MKVTENMVKVLGVLNGLEGGKGFAKDVLAKMEGKTFNAVNATLAACAGKDLCTKEKMACGEKMLTCYTITEAGKEILAKAEAEDEDAE
;
A
#
# COMPACT_ATOMS: atom_id res chain seq x y z
N MET A 1 16.28 -6.14 0.38
CA MET A 1 15.26 -5.31 -0.24
C MET A 1 15.04 -4.06 0.58
N LYS A 2 14.97 -2.94 -0.07
CA LYS A 2 14.81 -1.70 0.65
C LYS A 2 13.40 -1.16 0.48
N VAL A 3 12.80 -0.78 1.58
CA VAL A 3 11.43 -0.26 1.59
C VAL A 3 11.48 1.20 1.98
N THR A 4 10.88 2.05 1.17
CA THR A 4 10.89 3.48 1.45
C THR A 4 9.81 3.83 2.45
N GLU A 5 9.95 5.03 3.02
CA GLU A 5 8.96 5.51 3.98
C GLU A 5 7.57 5.59 3.35
N ASN A 6 7.51 6.02 2.09
CA ASN A 6 6.22 6.11 1.41
C ASN A 6 5.58 4.74 1.26
N MET A 7 6.39 3.72 0.98
CA MET A 7 5.87 2.36 0.85
C MET A 7 5.28 1.89 2.18
N VAL A 8 5.97 2.20 3.27
CA VAL A 8 5.48 1.82 4.59
C VAL A 8 4.16 2.51 4.88
N LYS A 9 4.06 3.79 4.57
CA LYS A 9 2.83 4.54 4.82
C LYS A 9 1.66 3.98 4.02
N VAL A 10 1.90 3.68 2.75
CA VAL A 10 0.87 3.14 1.89
C VAL A 10 0.44 1.77 2.38
N LEU A 11 1.40 0.92 2.76
CA LEU A 11 1.07 -0.40 3.27
C LEU A 11 0.28 -0.29 4.57
N GLY A 12 0.63 0.69 5.42
CA GLY A 12 -0.09 0.88 6.66
C GLY A 12 -1.55 1.25 6.42
N VAL A 13 -1.80 2.13 5.45
CA VAL A 13 -3.16 2.49 5.11
C VAL A 13 -3.89 1.29 4.56
N LEU A 14 -3.24 0.56 3.65
CA LEU A 14 -3.85 -0.61 3.04
C LEU A 14 -4.21 -1.65 4.08
N ASN A 15 -3.31 -1.88 5.03
CA ASN A 15 -3.56 -2.85 6.08
C ASN A 15 -4.73 -2.43 6.98
N GLY A 16 -4.97 -1.13 7.07
CA GLY A 16 -6.07 -0.62 7.86
C GLY A 16 -7.41 -0.66 7.15
N LEU A 17 -7.41 -0.92 5.86
CA LEU A 17 -8.66 -1.04 5.13
C LEU A 17 -9.28 -2.40 5.38
N GLU A 18 -10.57 -2.48 5.14
CA GLU A 18 -11.30 -3.71 5.39
C GLU A 18 -10.72 -4.84 4.58
N GLY A 19 -10.38 -5.95 5.22
CA GLY A 19 -9.80 -7.08 4.55
C GLY A 19 -8.38 -6.87 4.08
N GLY A 20 -7.76 -5.75 4.46
CA GLY A 20 -6.40 -5.46 4.05
C GLY A 20 -6.26 -5.18 2.57
N LYS A 21 -7.33 -4.72 1.94
CA LYS A 21 -7.32 -4.48 0.51
C LYS A 21 -8.12 -3.23 0.16
N GLY A 22 -7.82 -2.67 -0.98
CA GLY A 22 -8.53 -1.50 -1.45
C GLY A 22 -7.94 -1.01 -2.75
N PHE A 23 -8.57 -0.01 -3.31
CA PHE A 23 -8.10 0.61 -4.54
C PHE A 23 -7.16 1.76 -4.21
N ALA A 24 -6.39 2.18 -5.21
CA ALA A 24 -5.48 3.30 -5.01
C ALA A 24 -6.24 4.53 -4.51
N LYS A 25 -7.45 4.75 -5.01
CA LYS A 25 -8.24 5.90 -4.58
C LYS A 25 -8.61 5.81 -3.11
N ASP A 26 -8.81 4.59 -2.60
CA ASP A 26 -9.15 4.40 -1.21
C ASP A 26 -7.96 4.73 -0.31
N VAL A 27 -6.77 4.33 -0.75
CA VAL A 27 -5.56 4.64 -0.03
C VAL A 27 -5.31 6.14 -0.07
N LEU A 28 -5.50 6.74 -1.24
CA LEU A 28 -5.30 8.18 -1.41
C LEU A 28 -6.19 8.97 -0.47
N ALA A 29 -7.42 8.52 -0.29
CA ALA A 29 -8.36 9.23 0.56
C ALA A 29 -7.88 9.32 2.00
N LYS A 30 -6.99 8.44 2.40
CA LYS A 30 -6.47 8.43 3.75
C LYS A 30 -5.07 9.03 3.85
N MET A 31 -4.51 9.50 2.75
CA MET A 31 -3.16 10.05 2.75
C MET A 31 -3.21 11.49 2.30
N GLU A 32 -3.12 12.40 3.24
CA GLU A 32 -3.16 13.81 2.94
C GLU A 32 -1.88 14.27 2.28
N GLY A 33 -2.02 15.21 1.36
CA GLY A 33 -0.85 15.80 0.73
C GLY A 33 -0.23 14.96 -0.36
N LYS A 34 -0.88 13.85 -0.73
CA LYS A 34 -0.36 12.98 -1.77
C LYS A 34 -1.25 13.06 -3.00
N THR A 35 -0.65 12.80 -4.15
CA THR A 35 -1.41 12.76 -5.39
C THR A 35 -1.74 11.32 -5.74
N PHE A 36 -2.75 11.15 -6.59
CA PHE A 36 -3.14 9.82 -7.03
C PHE A 36 -1.97 9.12 -7.71
N ASN A 37 -1.24 9.84 -8.56
CA ASN A 37 -0.13 9.23 -9.27
C ASN A 37 0.95 8.74 -8.31
N ALA A 38 1.24 9.53 -7.28
CA ALA A 38 2.26 9.13 -6.31
C ALA A 38 1.83 7.89 -5.54
N VAL A 39 0.58 7.87 -5.11
CA VAL A 39 0.07 6.72 -4.35
C VAL A 39 0.05 5.48 -5.24
N ASN A 40 -0.44 5.63 -6.46
CA ASN A 40 -0.51 4.50 -7.38
C ASN A 40 0.88 3.96 -7.71
N ALA A 41 1.84 4.84 -7.92
CA ALA A 41 3.20 4.42 -8.20
C ALA A 41 3.79 3.66 -7.01
N THR A 42 3.52 4.15 -5.80
CA THR A 42 4.03 3.49 -4.60
C THR A 42 3.39 2.12 -4.42
N LEU A 43 2.08 2.02 -4.67
CA LEU A 43 1.41 0.72 -4.59
C LEU A 43 1.97 -0.24 -5.62
N ALA A 44 2.24 0.25 -6.84
CA ALA A 44 2.82 -0.60 -7.88
C ALA A 44 4.20 -1.08 -7.47
N ALA A 45 4.98 -0.21 -6.83
CA ALA A 45 6.31 -0.61 -6.35
C ALA A 45 6.19 -1.68 -5.27
N CYS A 46 5.21 -1.55 -4.37
CA CYS A 46 4.98 -2.55 -3.35
C CYS A 46 4.61 -3.89 -3.98
N ALA A 47 3.76 -3.85 -5.00
CA ALA A 47 3.37 -5.07 -5.69
C ALA A 47 4.57 -5.73 -6.36
N GLY A 48 5.48 -4.90 -6.89
CA GLY A 48 6.69 -5.42 -7.52
C GLY A 48 7.62 -6.11 -6.54
N LYS A 49 7.48 -5.78 -5.26
CA LYS A 49 8.30 -6.41 -4.21
C LYS A 49 7.52 -7.46 -3.44
N ASP A 50 6.34 -7.83 -3.94
CA ASP A 50 5.47 -8.83 -3.32
C ASP A 50 4.98 -8.43 -1.94
N LEU A 51 4.99 -7.15 -1.65
CA LEU A 51 4.45 -6.65 -0.38
C LEU A 51 2.94 -6.50 -0.46
N CYS A 52 2.40 -6.47 -1.67
CA CYS A 52 0.98 -6.54 -1.88
C CYS A 52 0.75 -7.19 -3.24
N THR A 53 -0.48 -7.64 -3.46
CA THR A 53 -0.85 -8.19 -4.76
C THR A 53 -1.78 -7.21 -5.43
N LYS A 54 -1.91 -7.32 -6.74
CA LYS A 54 -2.82 -6.47 -7.46
C LYS A 54 -3.73 -7.34 -8.32
N GLU A 55 -4.97 -6.91 -8.41
CA GLU A 55 -5.97 -7.66 -9.14
C GLU A 55 -6.94 -6.67 -9.74
N LYS A 56 -7.29 -6.87 -10.99
CA LYS A 56 -8.23 -6.00 -11.64
C LYS A 56 -9.64 -6.45 -11.32
N MET A 57 -10.47 -5.50 -10.95
CA MET A 57 -11.85 -5.78 -10.59
C MET A 57 -12.77 -4.83 -11.34
N ALA A 58 -13.90 -5.34 -11.72
CA ALA A 58 -14.90 -4.50 -12.37
C ALA A 58 -15.55 -3.61 -11.32
N CYS A 59 -15.61 -2.32 -11.63
CA CYS A 59 -16.21 -1.37 -10.72
C CYS A 59 -17.09 -0.46 -11.57
N GLY A 60 -18.34 -0.85 -11.71
CA GLY A 60 -19.22 -0.16 -12.64
C GLY A 60 -18.77 -0.44 -14.06
N GLU A 61 -18.57 0.60 -14.83
CA GLU A 61 -18.12 0.45 -16.20
C GLU A 61 -16.62 0.43 -16.35
N LYS A 62 -15.90 0.53 -15.24
CA LYS A 62 -14.46 0.64 -15.28
C LYS A 62 -13.80 -0.54 -14.60
N MET A 63 -12.59 -0.85 -15.06
CA MET A 63 -11.75 -1.83 -14.38
C MET A 63 -10.75 -1.08 -13.54
N LEU A 64 -10.74 -1.39 -12.26
CA LEU A 64 -9.82 -0.76 -11.32
C LEU A 64 -8.92 -1.81 -10.72
N THR A 65 -7.72 -1.40 -10.36
CA THR A 65 -6.76 -2.31 -9.74
C THR A 65 -6.97 -2.28 -8.23
N CYS A 66 -7.23 -3.45 -7.67
CA CYS A 66 -7.38 -3.61 -6.23
C CYS A 66 -6.08 -4.17 -5.67
N TYR A 67 -5.57 -3.54 -4.62
CA TYR A 67 -4.34 -3.97 -3.98
C TYR A 67 -4.67 -4.63 -2.66
N THR A 68 -4.02 -5.76 -2.38
CA THR A 68 -4.21 -6.50 -1.14
C THR A 68 -2.85 -6.71 -0.49
N ILE A 69 -2.73 -6.34 0.77
CA ILE A 69 -1.47 -6.52 1.48
C ILE A 69 -1.19 -8.01 1.67
N THR A 70 0.08 -8.39 1.55
CA THR A 70 0.48 -9.79 1.73
C THR A 70 1.08 -9.98 3.11
N GLU A 71 1.40 -11.24 3.44
CA GLU A 71 2.08 -11.50 4.70
C GLU A 71 3.43 -10.78 4.73
N ALA A 72 4.12 -10.75 3.60
CA ALA A 72 5.39 -10.03 3.52
C ALA A 72 5.18 -8.55 3.79
N GLY A 73 4.10 -7.98 3.27
CA GLY A 73 3.80 -6.58 3.53
C GLY A 73 3.53 -6.32 4.99
N LYS A 74 2.81 -7.23 5.63
CA LYS A 74 2.52 -7.09 7.06
C LYS A 74 3.79 -7.20 7.89
N GLU A 75 4.69 -8.08 7.48
CA GLU A 75 5.97 -8.21 8.21
C GLU A 75 6.81 -6.95 8.07
N ILE A 76 6.82 -6.38 6.89
CA ILE A 76 7.56 -5.13 6.67
C ILE A 76 6.98 -4.02 7.54
N LEU A 77 5.66 -3.96 7.65
CA LEU A 77 5.02 -2.97 8.50
C LEU A 77 5.44 -3.15 9.95
N ALA A 78 5.41 -4.38 10.43
CA ALA A 78 5.78 -4.64 11.81
C ALA A 78 7.23 -4.25 12.06
N LYS A 79 8.10 -4.57 11.11
CA LYS A 79 9.51 -4.20 11.26
C LYS A 79 9.71 -2.70 11.21
N ALA A 80 9.02 -2.03 10.30
CA ALA A 80 9.16 -0.60 10.17
C ALA A 80 8.70 0.11 11.43
N GLU A 81 7.59 -0.37 12.00
CA GLU A 81 7.10 0.23 13.22
C GLU A 81 8.05 0.00 14.38
N ALA A 82 8.65 -1.19 14.41
CA ALA A 82 9.60 -1.49 15.47
C ALA A 82 10.90 -0.72 15.32
N GLU A 83 11.29 -0.46 14.08
CA GLU A 83 12.54 0.22 13.80
C GLU A 83 12.38 1.72 13.68
N ASP A 84 11.15 2.20 13.68
CA ASP A 84 10.91 3.61 13.46
C ASP A 84 11.61 4.48 14.49
N GLU A 85 11.72 3.98 15.68
CA GLU A 85 12.38 4.74 16.75
C GLU A 85 13.87 4.80 16.54
N ASP A 86 14.42 3.82 15.87
CA ASP A 86 15.84 3.80 15.62
C ASP A 86 16.21 4.51 14.36
N ALA A 87 15.28 4.81 13.57
CA ALA A 87 15.54 5.38 12.28
C ALA A 87 16.16 6.69 12.43
N GLU A 88 16.74 6.97 12.68
CA GLU A 88 17.29 8.05 12.71
C GLU A 88 17.16 8.89 12.48
#